data_109d53d764b2cb3aadeddb708c714516
#
_entry.id   109d53d764b2cb3aadeddb708c714516
#
_cell.length_a   1.000
_cell.length_b   1.000
_cell.length_c   1.000
_cell.angle_alpha   90.00
_cell.angle_beta   90.00
_cell.angle_gamma   90.00
#
_symmetry.space_group_name_H-M   'P 1'
#
loop_
_entity.id
_entity.type
_entity.pdbx_description
1 polymer ?
#
loop_
_entity_poly.entity_id
_entity_poly.type
_entity_poly.pdbx_seq_one_letter_code
_entity_poly.pdbx_strand_id
1 'polypeptide(L)'
;RHRLGKQFVLTYADLINGLGPKRREHNSEYVLLYVILILRKEKNIKSSKGIKLLLERRLERFQDPTQLSAMVDEAETAFKRNQSNLRKDLTDEDLARTYDSMCARGDHSKALRWLTDRDGGSVLSPSDIDDKTSLTVEEVLKSKHPPLRNVEPSFLEKFDTVPEFPTVVITGDDVEKVARKLRGSAGLANFDSIMMRNLLLQHGQASQTLREAFATFSTWMATENVPWAVYRGFMMSRMVGLGKPDGGVRPVGIGDINRRFVAKIILSVTGEDATEACSSDQLCAGLKFGCEGGVHGMTAAFDVASANEDVGFMLVDADNAFNSFSRIQMLWNVRHAWPAGAWFAFNCYKHWSLLMVREPGGCSSAIINSREGVTQGDPFAMVMYAIGTLPLIRRVRKQAIDANHSW
;
A
#
# COMPACT_ATOMS: atom_id res chain seq x y z
N ARG A 1 -23.69 -21.48 0.81
CA ARG A 1 -22.55 -20.55 0.53
C ARG A 1 -23.01 -19.09 0.53
N HIS A 2 -24.06 -18.75 -0.21
CA HIS A 2 -24.51 -17.36 -0.39
C HIS A 2 -24.97 -16.69 0.92
N ARG A 3 -25.66 -17.40 1.84
CA ARG A 3 -26.13 -16.84 3.12
C ARG A 3 -24.97 -16.43 4.03
N LEU A 4 -23.99 -17.31 4.23
CA LEU A 4 -22.80 -17.01 5.07
C LEU A 4 -21.95 -15.90 4.50
N GLY A 5 -21.76 -15.86 3.19
CA GLY A 5 -21.05 -14.77 2.54
C GLY A 5 -21.72 -13.42 2.78
N LYS A 6 -23.07 -13.36 2.65
CA LYS A 6 -23.83 -12.14 2.98
C LYS A 6 -23.69 -11.74 4.44
N GLN A 7 -23.79 -12.71 5.36
CA GLN A 7 -23.61 -12.45 6.80
C GLN A 7 -22.22 -11.90 7.07
N PHE A 8 -21.17 -12.53 6.52
CA PHE A 8 -19.78 -12.03 6.65
C PHE A 8 -19.66 -10.59 6.16
N VAL A 9 -20.20 -10.29 4.98
CA VAL A 9 -20.12 -8.95 4.36
C VAL A 9 -20.86 -7.90 5.19
N LEU A 10 -22.06 -8.22 5.70
CA LEU A 10 -22.84 -7.30 6.53
C LEU A 10 -22.13 -7.00 7.86
N THR A 11 -21.61 -8.02 8.53
CA THR A 11 -20.81 -7.81 9.77
C THR A 11 -19.57 -6.97 9.45
N TYR A 12 -18.89 -7.23 8.33
CA TYR A 12 -17.72 -6.45 7.94
C TYR A 12 -18.08 -4.98 7.66
N ALA A 13 -19.21 -4.74 6.99
CA ALA A 13 -19.72 -3.39 6.75
C ALA A 13 -20.06 -2.68 8.07
N ASP A 14 -20.65 -3.39 9.03
CA ASP A 14 -20.96 -2.84 10.34
C ASP A 14 -19.69 -2.47 11.13
N LEU A 15 -18.65 -3.32 11.06
CA LEU A 15 -17.34 -3.02 11.65
C LEU A 15 -16.68 -1.78 11.04
N ILE A 16 -16.72 -1.63 9.71
CA ILE A 16 -16.21 -0.43 9.02
C ILE A 16 -17.01 0.82 9.45
N ASN A 17 -18.34 0.73 9.53
CA ASN A 17 -19.18 1.80 10.04
C ASN A 17 -18.88 2.15 11.50
N GLY A 18 -18.53 1.14 12.31
CA GLY A 18 -18.11 1.30 13.70
C GLY A 18 -16.80 2.08 13.89
N LEU A 19 -15.98 2.19 12.84
CA LEU A 19 -14.82 3.09 12.83
C LEU A 19 -15.23 4.56 12.67
N GLY A 20 -16.37 4.82 12.04
CA GLY A 20 -16.80 6.14 11.60
C GLY A 20 -17.08 7.14 12.74
N PRO A 21 -17.21 8.44 12.42
CA PRO A 21 -17.32 9.51 13.41
C PRO A 21 -18.59 9.44 14.27
N LYS A 22 -19.63 8.79 13.75
CA LYS A 22 -20.94 8.69 14.44
C LYS A 22 -20.99 7.61 15.51
N ARG A 23 -20.21 6.51 15.36
CA ARG A 23 -20.27 5.35 16.26
C ARG A 23 -19.03 5.21 17.13
N ARG A 24 -17.83 5.16 16.55
CA ARG A 24 -16.53 4.99 17.24
C ARG A 24 -16.50 3.83 18.23
N GLU A 25 -17.16 2.73 17.87
CA GLU A 25 -17.29 1.54 18.72
C GLU A 25 -16.09 0.61 18.57
N HIS A 26 -15.42 0.70 17.42
CA HIS A 26 -14.34 -0.22 17.05
C HIS A 26 -13.10 0.55 16.61
N ASN A 27 -12.00 -0.18 16.50
CA ASN A 27 -10.76 0.26 15.87
C ASN A 27 -10.38 -0.69 14.73
N SER A 28 -9.44 -0.28 13.92
CA SER A 28 -8.98 -1.06 12.76
C SER A 28 -8.37 -2.42 13.12
N GLU A 29 -7.78 -2.55 14.31
CA GLU A 29 -7.25 -3.82 14.79
C GLU A 29 -8.37 -4.85 14.98
N TYR A 30 -9.52 -4.43 15.49
CA TYR A 30 -10.69 -5.29 15.65
C TYR A 30 -11.25 -5.73 14.28
N VAL A 31 -11.27 -4.82 13.31
CA VAL A 31 -11.65 -5.15 11.92
C VAL A 31 -10.69 -6.17 11.30
N LEU A 32 -9.38 -6.02 11.52
CA LEU A 32 -8.39 -6.99 11.05
C LEU A 32 -8.54 -8.35 11.73
N LEU A 33 -8.77 -8.37 13.05
CA LEU A 33 -9.03 -9.60 13.78
C LEU A 33 -10.24 -10.36 13.24
N TYR A 34 -11.34 -9.66 12.90
CA TYR A 34 -12.50 -10.29 12.28
C TYR A 34 -12.12 -11.08 11.02
N VAL A 35 -11.41 -10.44 10.11
CA VAL A 35 -10.99 -11.08 8.86
C VAL A 35 -10.08 -12.28 9.14
N ILE A 36 -9.06 -12.10 10.00
CA ILE A 36 -8.08 -13.14 10.34
C ILE A 36 -8.76 -14.34 11.00
N LEU A 37 -9.56 -14.10 12.01
CA LEU A 37 -10.17 -15.16 12.82
C LEU A 37 -11.22 -15.95 12.05
N ILE A 38 -12.01 -15.29 11.21
CA ILE A 38 -13.05 -15.97 10.42
C ILE A 38 -12.47 -16.71 9.22
N LEU A 39 -11.59 -16.04 8.42
CA LEU A 39 -11.12 -16.56 7.13
C LEU A 39 -9.86 -17.43 7.23
N ARG A 40 -9.28 -17.58 8.41
CA ARG A 40 -8.12 -18.45 8.65
C ARG A 40 -8.35 -19.86 8.11
N LYS A 41 -7.43 -20.33 7.25
CA LYS A 41 -7.46 -21.69 6.70
C LYS A 41 -7.14 -22.74 7.77
N GLU A 42 -7.91 -23.82 7.78
CA GLU A 42 -7.62 -25.03 8.56
C GLU A 42 -7.15 -26.15 7.61
N LYS A 43 -5.94 -26.67 7.84
CA LYS A 43 -5.34 -27.69 6.97
C LYS A 43 -6.14 -29.00 6.93
N ASN A 44 -6.78 -29.33 8.03
CA ASN A 44 -7.49 -30.62 8.20
C ASN A 44 -8.93 -30.60 7.68
N ILE A 45 -9.49 -29.44 7.32
CA ILE A 45 -10.86 -29.31 6.86
C ILE A 45 -10.87 -29.00 5.36
N LYS A 46 -11.09 -30.04 4.54
CA LYS A 46 -11.09 -29.93 3.06
C LYS A 46 -12.48 -29.97 2.46
N SER A 47 -13.46 -30.56 3.15
CA SER A 47 -14.82 -30.70 2.62
C SER A 47 -15.58 -29.38 2.66
N SER A 48 -16.40 -29.11 1.63
CA SER A 48 -17.27 -27.92 1.59
C SER A 48 -18.23 -27.84 2.78
N LYS A 49 -18.73 -28.98 3.27
CA LYS A 49 -19.60 -29.05 4.45
C LYS A 49 -18.83 -28.66 5.72
N GLY A 50 -17.62 -29.20 5.90
CA GLY A 50 -16.78 -28.87 7.05
C GLY A 50 -16.37 -27.40 7.07
N ILE A 51 -15.98 -26.83 5.92
CA ILE A 51 -15.66 -25.40 5.80
C ILE A 51 -16.87 -24.53 6.15
N LYS A 52 -18.08 -24.94 5.69
CA LYS A 52 -19.31 -24.21 6.01
C LYS A 52 -19.56 -24.17 7.52
N LEU A 53 -19.55 -25.34 8.18
CA LEU A 53 -19.74 -25.44 9.64
C LEU A 53 -18.69 -24.66 10.44
N LEU A 54 -17.42 -24.69 9.98
CA LEU A 54 -16.35 -23.92 10.62
C LEU A 54 -16.64 -22.42 10.54
N LEU A 55 -17.03 -21.92 9.37
CA LEU A 55 -17.33 -20.49 9.17
C LEU A 55 -18.57 -20.07 9.99
N GLU A 56 -19.63 -20.87 10.01
CA GLU A 56 -20.83 -20.64 10.83
C GLU A 56 -20.44 -20.49 12.30
N ARG A 57 -19.72 -21.47 12.86
CA ARG A 57 -19.27 -21.46 14.25
C ARG A 57 -18.38 -20.25 14.58
N ARG A 58 -17.47 -19.88 13.67
CA ARG A 58 -16.59 -18.73 13.88
C ARG A 58 -17.34 -17.40 13.85
N LEU A 59 -18.30 -17.25 12.94
CA LEU A 59 -19.16 -16.06 12.87
C LEU A 59 -20.00 -15.91 14.13
N GLU A 60 -20.58 -16.99 14.65
CA GLU A 60 -21.34 -16.98 15.90
C GLU A 60 -20.46 -16.60 17.10
N ARG A 61 -19.30 -17.24 17.23
CA ARG A 61 -18.35 -16.96 18.32
C ARG A 61 -17.82 -15.54 18.29
N PHE A 62 -17.59 -14.96 17.13
CA PHE A 62 -17.09 -13.59 17.01
C PHE A 62 -18.10 -12.55 17.50
N GLN A 63 -19.39 -12.84 17.48
CA GLN A 63 -20.44 -11.98 18.01
C GLN A 63 -20.48 -11.97 19.55
N ASP A 64 -19.84 -12.91 20.20
CA ASP A 64 -19.71 -12.99 21.65
C ASP A 64 -18.33 -12.47 22.08
N PRO A 65 -18.23 -11.27 22.69
CA PRO A 65 -16.95 -10.69 23.11
C PRO A 65 -16.16 -11.58 24.07
N THR A 66 -16.84 -12.44 24.85
CA THR A 66 -16.19 -13.35 25.80
C THR A 66 -15.39 -14.45 25.11
N GLN A 67 -15.71 -14.78 23.86
CA GLN A 67 -15.04 -15.80 23.04
C GLN A 67 -13.81 -15.26 22.29
N LEU A 68 -13.63 -13.95 22.21
CA LEU A 68 -12.62 -13.37 21.35
C LEU A 68 -11.20 -13.78 21.75
N SER A 69 -10.88 -13.75 23.05
CA SER A 69 -9.57 -14.18 23.57
C SER A 69 -9.27 -15.62 23.18
N ALA A 70 -10.22 -16.53 23.42
CA ALA A 70 -10.06 -17.93 23.07
C ALA A 70 -9.87 -18.14 21.55
N MET A 71 -10.56 -17.37 20.73
CA MET A 71 -10.38 -17.41 19.26
C MET A 71 -9.00 -16.94 18.83
N VAL A 72 -8.43 -15.94 19.50
CA VAL A 72 -7.06 -15.46 19.25
C VAL A 72 -6.05 -16.53 19.65
N ASP A 73 -6.17 -17.13 20.84
CA ASP A 73 -5.28 -18.18 21.32
C ASP A 73 -5.28 -19.42 20.40
N GLU A 74 -6.47 -19.80 19.93
CA GLU A 74 -6.62 -20.86 18.91
C GLU A 74 -5.92 -20.49 17.60
N ALA A 75 -6.02 -19.23 17.18
CA ALA A 75 -5.38 -18.75 15.97
C ALA A 75 -3.85 -18.77 16.09
N GLU A 76 -3.30 -18.33 17.21
CA GLU A 76 -1.87 -18.35 17.48
C GLU A 76 -1.33 -19.79 17.55
N THR A 77 -2.04 -20.67 18.23
CA THR A 77 -1.68 -22.09 18.32
C THR A 77 -1.64 -22.75 16.94
N ALA A 78 -2.66 -22.49 16.11
CA ALA A 78 -2.71 -23.01 14.74
C ALA A 78 -1.59 -22.40 13.88
N PHE A 79 -1.24 -21.15 14.09
CA PHE A 79 -0.15 -20.48 13.40
C PHE A 79 1.21 -21.12 13.75
N LYS A 80 1.52 -21.27 15.05
CA LYS A 80 2.75 -21.93 15.54
C LYS A 80 2.89 -23.36 15.00
N ARG A 81 1.81 -24.14 15.02
CA ARG A 81 1.78 -25.51 14.45
C ARG A 81 2.06 -25.54 12.94
N ASN A 82 1.59 -24.53 12.21
CA ASN A 82 1.79 -24.46 10.76
C ASN A 82 3.21 -24.07 10.40
N GLN A 83 3.95 -23.35 11.24
CA GLN A 83 5.34 -22.97 11.02
C GLN A 83 6.31 -24.15 11.04
N SER A 84 6.12 -25.08 11.95
CA SER A 84 6.97 -26.26 12.08
C SER A 84 7.00 -27.14 10.79
N ASN A 85 6.00 -26.98 9.93
CA ASN A 85 5.84 -27.74 8.68
C ASN A 85 6.28 -27.01 7.40
N LEU A 86 6.78 -25.78 7.48
CA LEU A 86 7.09 -24.96 6.30
C LEU A 86 8.55 -25.04 5.81
N ARG A 87 9.41 -25.77 6.54
CA ARG A 87 10.84 -25.97 6.20
C ARG A 87 11.12 -27.17 5.31
N LYS A 88 10.18 -27.62 4.50
CA LYS A 88 10.47 -28.63 3.47
C LYS A 88 10.87 -27.89 2.20
N ASP A 89 12.08 -28.13 1.76
CA ASP A 89 12.49 -27.76 0.42
C ASP A 89 11.50 -28.39 -0.57
N LEU A 90 10.96 -27.56 -1.44
CA LEU A 90 10.03 -28.02 -2.47
C LEU A 90 10.80 -28.88 -3.46
N THR A 91 10.34 -30.08 -3.72
CA THR A 91 10.89 -30.92 -4.77
C THR A 91 10.47 -30.38 -6.14
N ASP A 92 11.20 -30.74 -7.21
CA ASP A 92 10.86 -30.37 -8.58
C ASP A 92 9.44 -30.83 -8.94
N GLU A 93 8.99 -31.96 -8.41
CA GLU A 93 7.62 -32.44 -8.57
C GLU A 93 6.58 -31.54 -7.88
N ASP A 94 6.89 -30.99 -6.70
CA ASP A 94 6.01 -30.05 -6.00
C ASP A 94 5.93 -28.71 -6.74
N LEU A 95 7.04 -28.30 -7.33
CA LEU A 95 7.11 -27.11 -8.19
C LEU A 95 6.27 -27.30 -9.45
N ALA A 96 6.41 -28.42 -10.14
CA ALA A 96 5.61 -28.75 -11.32
C ALA A 96 4.12 -28.82 -11.01
N ARG A 97 3.70 -29.54 -9.95
CA ARG A 97 2.30 -29.59 -9.52
C ARG A 97 1.72 -28.22 -9.18
N THR A 98 2.52 -27.35 -8.60
CA THR A 98 2.08 -25.98 -8.27
C THR A 98 1.86 -25.16 -9.53
N TYR A 99 2.78 -25.27 -10.50
CA TYR A 99 2.68 -24.64 -11.81
C TYR A 99 1.42 -25.11 -12.57
N ASP A 100 1.23 -26.41 -12.69
CA ASP A 100 0.07 -27.01 -13.37
C ASP A 100 -1.25 -26.58 -12.72
N SER A 101 -1.27 -26.54 -11.39
CA SER A 101 -2.44 -26.06 -10.66
C SER A 101 -2.74 -24.57 -10.90
N MET A 102 -1.73 -23.75 -11.12
CA MET A 102 -1.92 -22.33 -11.49
C MET A 102 -2.44 -22.22 -12.93
N CYS A 103 -1.87 -22.97 -13.87
CA CYS A 103 -2.30 -23.01 -15.25
C CYS A 103 -3.76 -23.50 -15.39
N ALA A 104 -4.11 -24.58 -14.69
CA ALA A 104 -5.48 -25.11 -14.68
C ALA A 104 -6.53 -24.15 -14.14
N ARG A 105 -6.12 -23.16 -13.32
CA ARG A 105 -6.99 -22.09 -12.80
C ARG A 105 -7.01 -20.83 -13.68
N GLY A 106 -6.26 -20.81 -14.78
CA GLY A 106 -6.12 -19.63 -15.63
C GLY A 106 -5.19 -18.56 -15.09
N ASP A 107 -4.43 -18.83 -14.02
CA ASP A 107 -3.48 -17.91 -13.40
C ASP A 107 -2.12 -17.88 -14.16
N HIS A 108 -2.16 -17.83 -15.50
CA HIS A 108 -0.97 -17.99 -16.37
C HIS A 108 0.16 -17.01 -16.03
N SER A 109 -0.16 -15.74 -15.76
CA SER A 109 0.85 -14.75 -15.37
C SER A 109 1.52 -15.06 -14.02
N LYS A 110 0.83 -15.76 -13.11
CA LYS A 110 1.43 -16.22 -11.86
C LYS A 110 2.30 -17.47 -12.09
N ALA A 111 1.80 -18.39 -12.92
CA ALA A 111 2.54 -19.59 -13.29
C ALA A 111 3.86 -19.22 -13.98
N LEU A 112 3.83 -18.28 -14.93
CA LEU A 112 5.01 -17.80 -15.61
C LEU A 112 6.00 -17.15 -14.64
N ARG A 113 5.54 -16.23 -13.78
CA ARG A 113 6.39 -15.63 -12.74
C ARG A 113 6.97 -16.66 -11.78
N TRP A 114 6.25 -17.68 -11.43
CA TRP A 114 6.72 -18.79 -10.60
C TRP A 114 7.94 -19.49 -11.21
N LEU A 115 8.01 -19.59 -12.54
CA LEU A 115 9.13 -20.17 -13.26
C LEU A 115 10.27 -19.17 -13.52
N THR A 116 9.92 -17.88 -13.80
CA THR A 116 10.88 -16.90 -14.31
C THR A 116 11.34 -15.90 -13.23
N ASP A 117 10.83 -15.95 -12.01
CA ASP A 117 11.19 -15.03 -10.91
C ASP A 117 12.64 -15.20 -10.43
N ARG A 118 13.47 -15.81 -11.25
CA ARG A 118 14.85 -16.14 -10.94
C ARG A 118 15.85 -15.05 -11.30
N ASP A 119 15.44 -14.07 -12.15
CA ASP A 119 16.37 -13.11 -12.74
C ASP A 119 16.07 -11.64 -12.32
N GLY A 120 15.93 -11.39 -11.04
CA GLY A 120 15.91 -10.02 -10.54
C GLY A 120 14.53 -9.50 -10.14
N GLY A 121 14.15 -9.77 -8.94
CA GLY A 121 12.91 -9.34 -8.28
C GLY A 121 12.38 -10.36 -7.29
N SER A 122 13.16 -11.39 -6.99
CA SER A 122 12.84 -12.40 -5.98
C SER A 122 12.73 -11.78 -4.59
N VAL A 123 11.76 -12.25 -3.81
CA VAL A 123 11.66 -11.91 -2.40
C VAL A 123 12.82 -12.56 -1.66
N LEU A 124 13.67 -11.73 -1.07
CA LEU A 124 14.83 -12.17 -0.29
C LEU A 124 14.40 -12.56 1.12
N SER A 125 15.09 -13.53 1.70
CA SER A 125 14.95 -13.84 3.13
C SER A 125 15.60 -12.73 3.97
N PRO A 126 15.04 -12.35 5.12
CA PRO A 126 15.66 -11.38 6.02
C PRO A 126 17.08 -11.74 6.45
N SER A 127 17.40 -13.05 6.48
CA SER A 127 18.72 -13.59 6.82
C SER A 127 19.69 -13.66 5.64
N ASP A 128 19.24 -13.47 4.39
CA ASP A 128 20.13 -13.45 3.23
C ASP A 128 21.11 -12.27 3.35
N ILE A 129 22.31 -12.44 2.79
CA ILE A 129 23.35 -11.41 2.76
C ILE A 129 23.20 -10.61 1.46
N ASP A 130 23.17 -9.29 1.60
CA ASP A 130 23.21 -8.38 0.47
C ASP A 130 24.63 -8.25 -0.09
N ASP A 131 24.80 -8.54 -1.36
CA ASP A 131 26.12 -8.59 -2.03
C ASP A 131 26.84 -7.23 -2.04
N LYS A 132 26.08 -6.12 -1.99
CA LYS A 132 26.65 -4.75 -2.04
C LYS A 132 27.15 -4.26 -0.69
N THR A 133 26.46 -4.62 0.38
CA THR A 133 26.72 -4.06 1.71
C THR A 133 27.32 -5.06 2.66
N SER A 134 27.29 -6.36 2.32
CA SER A 134 27.65 -7.48 3.21
C SER A 134 26.84 -7.52 4.51
N LEU A 135 25.70 -6.83 4.56
CA LEU A 135 24.74 -6.85 5.65
C LEU A 135 23.63 -7.85 5.36
N THR A 136 22.94 -8.30 6.39
CA THR A 136 21.70 -9.04 6.19
C THR A 136 20.62 -8.15 5.54
N VAL A 137 19.73 -8.76 4.78
CA VAL A 137 18.60 -8.05 4.17
C VAL A 137 17.79 -7.29 5.23
N GLU A 138 17.62 -7.86 6.43
CA GLU A 138 16.95 -7.19 7.54
C GLU A 138 17.68 -5.89 7.96
N GLU A 139 19.00 -5.92 8.08
CA GLU A 139 19.82 -4.75 8.41
C GLU A 139 19.76 -3.69 7.31
N VAL A 140 19.80 -4.10 6.04
CA VAL A 140 19.62 -3.19 4.90
C VAL A 140 18.23 -2.55 4.93
N LEU A 141 17.18 -3.32 5.19
CA LEU A 141 15.83 -2.78 5.30
C LEU A 141 15.72 -1.76 6.44
N LYS A 142 16.36 -2.02 7.60
CA LYS A 142 16.41 -1.06 8.73
C LYS A 142 17.15 0.22 8.34
N SER A 143 18.31 0.11 7.71
CA SER A 143 19.15 1.26 7.31
C SER A 143 18.44 2.19 6.30
N LYS A 144 17.57 1.63 5.46
CA LYS A 144 16.78 2.40 4.47
C LYS A 144 15.58 3.15 5.06
N HIS A 145 15.33 3.03 6.37
CA HIS A 145 14.25 3.74 7.05
C HIS A 145 14.83 4.68 8.13
N PRO A 146 15.22 5.90 7.75
CA PRO A 146 15.90 6.82 8.64
C PRO A 146 14.99 7.29 9.80
N PRO A 147 15.58 7.76 10.90
CA PRO A 147 14.85 8.42 11.97
C PRO A 147 14.21 9.72 11.50
N LEU A 148 13.19 10.18 12.22
CA LEU A 148 12.56 11.47 11.97
C LEU A 148 13.61 12.59 12.05
N ARG A 149 13.60 13.47 11.06
CA ARG A 149 14.47 14.66 11.02
C ARG A 149 13.71 15.88 11.48
N ASN A 150 14.36 16.71 12.23
CA ASN A 150 13.87 18.05 12.49
C ASN A 150 14.06 18.90 11.23
N VAL A 151 13.04 19.64 10.85
CA VAL A 151 13.08 20.57 9.73
C VAL A 151 12.96 21.98 10.29
N GLU A 152 13.99 22.80 10.06
CA GLU A 152 13.92 24.21 10.38
C GLU A 152 12.80 24.88 9.57
N PRO A 153 11.97 25.74 10.18
CA PRO A 153 10.88 26.41 9.46
C PRO A 153 11.33 27.18 8.22
N SER A 154 12.58 27.62 8.17
CA SER A 154 13.18 28.29 7.02
C SER A 154 13.33 27.41 5.78
N PHE A 155 13.29 26.09 5.93
CA PHE A 155 13.32 25.14 4.81
C PHE A 155 11.94 24.79 4.28
N LEU A 156 10.87 25.23 4.94
CA LEU A 156 9.53 25.06 4.41
C LEU A 156 9.28 26.12 3.34
N GLU A 157 8.65 25.69 2.24
CA GLU A 157 8.23 26.63 1.21
C GLU A 157 7.27 27.68 1.77
N LYS A 158 7.46 28.93 1.40
CA LYS A 158 6.60 30.05 1.83
C LYS A 158 5.40 30.16 0.89
N PHE A 159 4.23 30.18 1.47
CA PHE A 159 2.98 30.41 0.75
C PHE A 159 2.28 31.63 1.35
N ASP A 160 1.78 32.49 0.47
CA ASP A 160 1.13 33.75 0.90
C ASP A 160 -0.23 33.53 1.53
N THR A 161 -0.89 32.41 1.22
CA THR A 161 -2.23 32.07 1.71
C THR A 161 -2.29 30.66 2.28
N VAL A 162 -3.17 30.48 3.26
CA VAL A 162 -3.56 29.14 3.71
C VAL A 162 -4.60 28.60 2.74
N PRO A 163 -4.39 27.39 2.16
CA PRO A 163 -5.34 26.85 1.21
C PRO A 163 -6.66 26.49 1.88
N GLU A 164 -7.75 26.72 1.17
CA GLU A 164 -9.04 26.14 1.54
C GLU A 164 -9.04 24.64 1.23
N PHE A 165 -9.62 23.84 2.14
CA PHE A 165 -9.76 22.41 1.95
C PHE A 165 -11.13 22.14 1.31
N PRO A 166 -11.18 21.64 0.07
CA PRO A 166 -12.44 21.33 -0.58
C PRO A 166 -13.15 20.17 0.14
N THR A 167 -14.47 20.22 0.12
CA THR A 167 -15.27 19.08 0.61
C THR A 167 -15.14 17.91 -0.36
N VAL A 168 -14.51 16.84 0.08
CA VAL A 168 -14.40 15.60 -0.67
C VAL A 168 -15.58 14.70 -0.30
N VAL A 169 -16.45 14.40 -1.27
CA VAL A 169 -17.60 13.50 -1.09
C VAL A 169 -17.37 12.25 -1.92
N ILE A 170 -17.40 11.10 -1.27
CA ILE A 170 -17.21 9.78 -1.90
C ILE A 170 -18.52 9.00 -1.80
N THR A 171 -18.93 8.40 -2.91
CA THR A 171 -20.17 7.63 -3.02
C THR A 171 -19.91 6.12 -3.11
N GLY A 172 -20.92 5.30 -2.87
CA GLY A 172 -20.85 3.86 -3.08
C GLY A 172 -20.48 3.46 -4.52
N ASP A 173 -20.85 4.30 -5.51
CA ASP A 173 -20.51 4.08 -6.93
C ASP A 173 -19.03 4.32 -7.21
N ASP A 174 -18.41 5.30 -6.57
CA ASP A 174 -16.97 5.53 -6.68
C ASP A 174 -16.19 4.37 -6.08
N VAL A 175 -16.66 3.87 -4.93
CA VAL A 175 -16.12 2.64 -4.32
C VAL A 175 -16.27 1.45 -5.25
N GLU A 176 -17.40 1.27 -5.93
CA GLU A 176 -17.61 0.21 -6.89
C GLU A 176 -16.66 0.29 -8.08
N LYS A 177 -16.50 1.48 -8.68
CA LYS A 177 -15.56 1.71 -9.80
C LYS A 177 -14.15 1.26 -9.45
N VAL A 178 -13.67 1.62 -8.25
CA VAL A 178 -12.34 1.23 -7.75
C VAL A 178 -12.28 -0.26 -7.45
N ALA A 179 -13.32 -0.84 -6.83
CA ALA A 179 -13.38 -2.26 -6.52
C ALA A 179 -13.23 -3.14 -7.76
N ARG A 180 -13.86 -2.78 -8.89
CA ARG A 180 -13.75 -3.50 -10.17
C ARG A 180 -12.31 -3.61 -10.69
N LYS A 181 -11.48 -2.60 -10.42
CA LYS A 181 -10.06 -2.50 -10.86
C LYS A 181 -9.06 -2.91 -9.76
N LEU A 182 -9.54 -3.30 -8.57
CA LEU A 182 -8.68 -3.57 -7.42
C LEU A 182 -7.76 -4.76 -7.67
N ARG A 183 -6.45 -4.54 -7.51
CA ARG A 183 -5.38 -5.54 -7.65
C ARG A 183 -4.37 -5.38 -6.53
N GLY A 184 -3.58 -6.41 -6.29
CA GLY A 184 -2.44 -6.41 -5.37
C GLY A 184 -2.47 -7.58 -4.38
N SER A 185 -1.31 -7.87 -3.83
CA SER A 185 -1.07 -8.96 -2.89
C SER A 185 -1.68 -8.67 -1.51
N ALA A 186 -1.80 -9.71 -0.70
CA ALA A 186 -2.26 -9.58 0.69
C ALA A 186 -1.20 -8.89 1.57
N GLY A 187 -1.67 -8.02 2.47
CA GLY A 187 -0.88 -7.47 3.58
C GLY A 187 -0.72 -8.48 4.73
N LEU A 188 -0.66 -7.95 5.95
CA LEU A 188 -0.46 -8.77 7.16
C LEU A 188 -1.62 -9.72 7.46
N ALA A 189 -2.85 -9.31 7.19
CA ALA A 189 -4.05 -10.11 7.45
C ALA A 189 -4.27 -11.26 6.47
N ASN A 190 -3.40 -11.48 5.48
CA ASN A 190 -3.58 -12.43 4.38
C ASN A 190 -4.91 -12.22 3.60
N PHE A 191 -5.44 -11.02 3.63
CA PHE A 191 -6.63 -10.60 2.93
C PHE A 191 -6.21 -9.78 1.69
N ASP A 192 -6.47 -10.34 0.51
CA ASP A 192 -5.99 -9.80 -0.76
C ASP A 192 -7.08 -9.03 -1.53
N SER A 193 -6.67 -8.47 -2.66
CA SER A 193 -7.56 -7.70 -3.53
C SER A 193 -8.68 -8.53 -4.18
N ILE A 194 -8.47 -9.83 -4.41
CA ILE A 194 -9.49 -10.71 -5.00
C ILE A 194 -10.59 -10.95 -3.98
N MET A 195 -10.20 -11.27 -2.74
CA MET A 195 -11.13 -11.46 -1.65
C MET A 195 -11.94 -10.20 -1.38
N MET A 196 -11.27 -9.03 -1.24
CA MET A 196 -11.94 -7.74 -1.05
C MET A 196 -12.90 -7.42 -2.19
N ARG A 197 -12.48 -7.59 -3.45
CA ARG A 197 -13.32 -7.37 -4.63
C ARG A 197 -14.58 -8.25 -4.62
N ASN A 198 -14.44 -9.52 -4.23
CA ASN A 198 -15.59 -10.44 -4.13
C ASN A 198 -16.61 -9.96 -3.08
N LEU A 199 -16.13 -9.50 -1.90
CA LEU A 199 -17.01 -8.96 -0.87
C LEU A 199 -17.75 -7.69 -1.35
N LEU A 200 -17.06 -6.83 -2.08
CA LEU A 200 -17.62 -5.57 -2.58
C LEU A 200 -18.59 -5.72 -3.78
N LEU A 201 -18.52 -6.84 -4.53
CA LEU A 201 -19.23 -6.95 -5.81
C LEU A 201 -20.17 -8.16 -5.93
N GLN A 202 -20.00 -9.24 -5.14
CA GLN A 202 -20.66 -10.52 -5.41
C GLN A 202 -21.80 -10.88 -4.46
N HIS A 203 -22.15 -10.04 -3.49
CA HIS A 203 -23.15 -10.35 -2.47
C HIS A 203 -24.41 -9.47 -2.53
N GLY A 204 -24.68 -8.84 -3.68
CA GLY A 204 -25.88 -8.01 -3.90
C GLY A 204 -25.99 -6.86 -2.90
N GLN A 205 -27.13 -6.74 -2.21
CA GLN A 205 -27.38 -5.66 -1.25
C GLN A 205 -26.34 -5.60 -0.14
N ALA A 206 -25.80 -6.74 0.35
CA ALA A 206 -24.75 -6.74 1.35
C ALA A 206 -23.46 -6.10 0.83
N SER A 207 -23.09 -6.34 -0.44
CA SER A 207 -21.96 -5.65 -1.07
C SER A 207 -22.20 -4.15 -1.20
N GLN A 208 -23.43 -3.73 -1.51
CA GLN A 208 -23.79 -2.30 -1.56
C GLN A 208 -23.61 -1.66 -0.19
N THR A 209 -24.14 -2.27 0.88
CA THR A 209 -23.96 -1.78 2.25
C THR A 209 -22.47 -1.65 2.61
N LEU A 210 -21.63 -2.61 2.19
CA LEU A 210 -20.17 -2.52 2.43
C LEU A 210 -19.54 -1.37 1.64
N ARG A 211 -19.96 -1.14 0.39
CA ARG A 211 -19.47 0.00 -0.41
C ARG A 211 -19.84 1.35 0.23
N GLU A 212 -21.06 1.47 0.74
CA GLU A 212 -21.52 2.68 1.44
C GLU A 212 -20.72 2.91 2.74
N ALA A 213 -20.40 1.85 3.48
CA ALA A 213 -19.55 1.93 4.66
C ALA A 213 -18.14 2.43 4.31
N PHE A 214 -17.53 1.91 3.25
CA PHE A 214 -16.24 2.40 2.76
C PHE A 214 -16.32 3.83 2.22
N ALA A 215 -17.40 4.21 1.57
CA ALA A 215 -17.62 5.58 1.10
C ALA A 215 -17.62 6.56 2.26
N THR A 216 -18.41 6.27 3.32
CA THR A 216 -18.47 7.08 4.54
C THR A 216 -17.12 7.19 5.23
N PHE A 217 -16.41 6.05 5.42
CA PHE A 217 -15.10 6.03 6.05
C PHE A 217 -14.05 6.78 5.23
N SER A 218 -14.05 6.62 3.91
CA SER A 218 -13.12 7.30 3.01
C SER A 218 -13.35 8.81 2.97
N THR A 219 -14.62 9.25 2.94
CA THR A 219 -14.98 10.67 3.04
C THR A 219 -14.43 11.27 4.34
N TRP A 220 -14.65 10.60 5.46
CA TRP A 220 -14.14 11.08 6.75
C TRP A 220 -12.61 11.17 6.78
N MET A 221 -11.91 10.15 6.27
CA MET A 221 -10.45 10.16 6.16
C MET A 221 -9.92 11.27 5.24
N ALA A 222 -10.70 11.71 4.26
CA ALA A 222 -10.33 12.73 3.28
C ALA A 222 -10.68 14.16 3.73
N THR A 223 -11.52 14.33 4.77
CA THR A 223 -12.05 15.65 5.16
C THR A 223 -11.66 16.10 6.55
N GLU A 224 -11.23 15.18 7.41
CA GLU A 224 -10.99 15.50 8.82
C GLU A 224 -9.71 14.88 9.38
N ASN A 225 -9.25 15.43 10.51
CA ASN A 225 -8.21 14.83 11.32
C ASN A 225 -8.79 13.65 12.12
N VAL A 226 -8.67 12.45 11.57
CA VAL A 226 -9.16 11.22 12.20
C VAL A 226 -8.24 10.81 13.35
N PRO A 227 -8.77 10.44 14.54
CA PRO A 227 -7.94 9.96 15.65
C PRO A 227 -7.13 8.71 15.24
N TRP A 228 -5.83 8.74 15.52
CA TRP A 228 -4.91 7.66 15.13
C TRP A 228 -5.33 6.27 15.65
N ALA A 229 -5.85 6.21 16.86
CA ALA A 229 -6.31 4.97 17.47
C ALA A 229 -7.40 4.24 16.66
N VAL A 230 -8.16 4.96 15.82
CA VAL A 230 -9.24 4.37 15.01
C VAL A 230 -8.68 3.49 13.89
N TYR A 231 -7.62 3.94 13.20
CA TYR A 231 -7.17 3.32 11.94
C TYR A 231 -5.71 2.85 11.92
N ARG A 232 -4.99 2.97 13.04
CA ARG A 232 -3.56 2.61 13.13
C ARG A 232 -3.26 1.18 12.68
N GLY A 233 -4.17 0.24 12.89
CA GLY A 233 -4.03 -1.14 12.44
C GLY A 233 -3.95 -1.26 10.93
N PHE A 234 -4.73 -0.45 10.19
CA PHE A 234 -4.66 -0.42 8.72
C PHE A 234 -3.35 0.17 8.21
N MET A 235 -2.64 0.95 9.03
CA MET A 235 -1.38 1.58 8.65
C MET A 235 -0.18 0.63 8.73
N MET A 236 -0.33 -0.54 9.34
CA MET A 236 0.71 -1.56 9.39
C MET A 236 0.94 -2.16 7.99
N SER A 237 2.20 -2.46 7.67
CA SER A 237 2.56 -3.07 6.39
C SER A 237 3.48 -4.27 6.59
N ARG A 238 3.35 -5.25 5.71
CA ARG A 238 4.32 -6.31 5.57
C ARG A 238 5.50 -5.79 4.75
N MET A 239 6.68 -5.76 5.35
CA MET A 239 7.92 -5.36 4.67
C MET A 239 8.59 -6.57 4.03
N VAL A 240 8.97 -6.42 2.77
CA VAL A 240 9.75 -7.40 2.02
C VAL A 240 10.94 -6.72 1.35
N GLY A 241 12.08 -7.41 1.31
CA GLY A 241 13.21 -7.06 0.49
C GLY A 241 13.06 -7.71 -0.88
N LEU A 242 13.15 -6.94 -1.96
CA LEU A 242 13.25 -7.47 -3.32
C LEU A 242 14.66 -7.27 -3.83
N GLY A 243 15.24 -8.31 -4.43
CA GLY A 243 16.53 -8.22 -5.09
C GLY A 243 16.48 -7.26 -6.29
N LYS A 244 17.52 -6.46 -6.47
CA LYS A 244 17.71 -5.63 -7.65
C LYS A 244 18.58 -6.37 -8.69
N PRO A 245 18.40 -6.11 -10.01
CA PRO A 245 19.24 -6.74 -11.04
C PRO A 245 20.74 -6.45 -10.90
N ASP A 246 21.07 -5.28 -10.36
CA ASP A 246 22.43 -4.79 -10.12
C ASP A 246 22.99 -5.23 -8.75
N GLY A 247 22.33 -6.16 -8.05
CA GLY A 247 22.54 -6.46 -6.65
C GLY A 247 21.92 -5.40 -5.72
N GLY A 248 21.84 -5.70 -4.45
CA GLY A 248 21.23 -4.82 -3.45
C GLY A 248 19.74 -5.06 -3.24
N VAL A 249 19.18 -4.41 -2.23
CA VAL A 249 17.83 -4.65 -1.71
C VAL A 249 16.92 -3.45 -1.96
N ARG A 250 15.74 -3.72 -2.53
CA ARG A 250 14.65 -2.74 -2.63
C ARG A 250 13.62 -3.00 -1.52
N PRO A 251 13.39 -2.06 -0.60
CA PRO A 251 12.35 -2.18 0.42
C PRO A 251 10.97 -1.98 -0.19
N VAL A 252 10.06 -2.94 0.00
CA VAL A 252 8.66 -2.81 -0.45
C VAL A 252 7.72 -3.10 0.71
N GLY A 253 6.91 -2.11 1.07
CA GLY A 253 5.89 -2.23 2.09
C GLY A 253 4.53 -2.61 1.49
N ILE A 254 4.08 -3.83 1.75
CA ILE A 254 2.74 -4.29 1.32
C ILE A 254 1.75 -3.90 2.41
N GLY A 255 1.10 -2.75 2.24
CA GLY A 255 0.11 -2.24 3.16
C GLY A 255 -1.15 -3.11 3.26
N ASP A 256 -1.91 -2.92 4.33
CA ASP A 256 -3.21 -3.57 4.48
C ASP A 256 -4.15 -3.22 3.32
N ILE A 257 -4.99 -4.17 2.93
CA ILE A 257 -5.88 -3.99 1.77
C ILE A 257 -6.90 -2.88 2.00
N ASN A 258 -7.36 -2.68 3.25
CA ASN A 258 -8.31 -1.61 3.58
C ASN A 258 -7.69 -0.23 3.33
N ARG A 259 -6.46 -0.01 3.84
CA ARG A 259 -5.73 1.24 3.59
C ARG A 259 -5.52 1.49 2.10
N ARG A 260 -5.02 0.47 1.38
CA ARG A 260 -4.76 0.59 -0.06
C ARG A 260 -6.04 0.84 -0.87
N PHE A 261 -7.15 0.26 -0.43
CA PHE A 261 -8.43 0.45 -1.05
C PHE A 261 -8.95 1.88 -0.83
N VAL A 262 -8.96 2.35 0.42
CA VAL A 262 -9.30 3.74 0.76
C VAL A 262 -8.43 4.74 0.01
N ALA A 263 -7.11 4.51 -0.03
CA ALA A 263 -6.19 5.34 -0.81
C ALA A 263 -6.57 5.42 -2.30
N LYS A 264 -6.89 4.28 -2.92
CA LYS A 264 -7.31 4.24 -4.33
C LYS A 264 -8.66 4.91 -4.57
N ILE A 265 -9.60 4.82 -3.62
CA ILE A 265 -10.88 5.52 -3.70
C ILE A 265 -10.64 7.04 -3.68
N ILE A 266 -9.87 7.55 -2.73
CA ILE A 266 -9.59 8.97 -2.60
C ILE A 266 -8.83 9.47 -3.84
N LEU A 267 -7.81 8.74 -4.33
CA LEU A 267 -7.12 9.08 -5.57
C LEU A 267 -8.03 9.08 -6.80
N SER A 268 -9.06 8.23 -6.84
CA SER A 268 -9.99 8.23 -7.97
C SER A 268 -10.89 9.47 -8.02
N VAL A 269 -11.03 10.18 -6.91
CA VAL A 269 -11.87 11.38 -6.80
C VAL A 269 -11.04 12.67 -6.81
N THR A 270 -9.84 12.63 -6.25
CA THR A 270 -9.00 13.83 -6.06
C THR A 270 -7.69 13.81 -6.86
N GLY A 271 -7.44 12.75 -7.63
CA GLY A 271 -6.16 12.56 -8.32
C GLY A 271 -5.95 13.49 -9.52
N GLU A 272 -7.02 13.99 -10.11
CA GLU A 272 -6.95 14.98 -11.20
C GLU A 272 -6.31 16.27 -10.71
N ASP A 273 -6.74 16.79 -9.56
CA ASP A 273 -6.17 17.99 -8.93
C ASP A 273 -4.66 17.83 -8.65
N ALA A 274 -4.24 16.62 -8.23
CA ALA A 274 -2.83 16.31 -8.02
C ALA A 274 -2.02 16.31 -9.32
N THR A 275 -2.61 15.80 -10.39
CA THR A 275 -1.99 15.78 -11.71
C THR A 275 -1.85 17.19 -12.26
N GLU A 276 -2.85 18.03 -12.10
CA GLU A 276 -2.82 19.45 -12.47
C GLU A 276 -1.76 20.22 -11.67
N ALA A 277 -1.69 20.01 -10.37
CA ALA A 277 -0.67 20.63 -9.51
C ALA A 277 0.75 20.26 -9.92
N CYS A 278 0.97 19.05 -10.39
CA CYS A 278 2.25 18.56 -10.88
C CYS A 278 2.58 19.08 -12.29
N SER A 279 1.56 19.27 -13.16
CA SER A 279 1.71 19.76 -14.52
C SER A 279 2.87 19.08 -15.27
N SER A 280 3.66 19.86 -16.03
CA SER A 280 4.85 19.38 -16.74
C SER A 280 6.06 19.13 -15.82
N ASP A 281 5.99 19.54 -14.55
CA ASP A 281 7.10 19.38 -13.61
C ASP A 281 7.26 17.92 -13.11
N GLN A 282 6.19 17.13 -13.18
CA GLN A 282 6.19 15.72 -12.72
C GLN A 282 5.30 14.84 -13.59
N LEU A 283 5.85 14.39 -14.71
CA LEU A 283 5.10 13.60 -15.71
C LEU A 283 4.61 12.25 -15.17
N CYS A 284 5.29 11.67 -14.19
CA CYS A 284 4.91 10.35 -13.62
C CYS A 284 3.84 10.44 -12.51
N ALA A 285 3.39 11.62 -12.12
CA ALA A 285 2.42 11.84 -11.05
C ALA A 285 0.96 11.80 -11.53
N GLY A 286 0.57 10.73 -12.21
CA GLY A 286 -0.80 10.51 -12.66
C GLY A 286 -1.03 10.72 -14.15
N LEU A 287 -0.09 11.29 -14.90
CA LEU A 287 -0.20 11.39 -16.34
C LEU A 287 -0.11 10.01 -16.99
N LYS A 288 -1.09 9.71 -17.82
CA LYS A 288 -1.10 8.47 -18.60
C LYS A 288 0.06 8.52 -19.60
N PHE A 289 0.89 7.48 -19.59
CA PHE A 289 2.11 7.41 -20.40
C PHE A 289 3.14 8.52 -20.12
N GLY A 290 3.16 9.08 -18.90
CA GLY A 290 4.07 10.16 -18.54
C GLY A 290 5.55 9.78 -18.67
N CYS A 291 5.93 8.56 -18.26
CA CYS A 291 7.31 8.06 -18.44
C CYS A 291 7.68 7.94 -19.91
N GLU A 292 6.83 7.34 -20.72
CA GLU A 292 7.02 7.17 -22.15
C GLU A 292 7.10 8.53 -22.86
N GLY A 293 6.20 9.46 -22.50
CA GLY A 293 6.22 10.83 -23.02
C GLY A 293 7.52 11.56 -22.66
N GLY A 294 7.99 11.39 -21.43
CA GLY A 294 9.28 11.94 -21.00
C GLY A 294 10.46 11.39 -21.79
N VAL A 295 10.52 10.07 -21.99
CA VAL A 295 11.59 9.43 -22.79
C VAL A 295 11.55 9.94 -24.24
N HIS A 296 10.39 9.96 -24.88
CA HIS A 296 10.28 10.44 -26.25
C HIS A 296 10.61 11.93 -26.38
N GLY A 297 10.17 12.75 -25.42
CA GLY A 297 10.52 14.18 -25.40
C GLY A 297 12.03 14.40 -25.26
N MET A 298 12.68 13.67 -24.33
CA MET A 298 14.12 13.73 -24.15
C MET A 298 14.89 13.26 -25.40
N THR A 299 14.45 12.17 -26.04
CA THR A 299 15.07 11.67 -27.28
C THR A 299 14.97 12.70 -28.39
N ALA A 300 13.80 13.29 -28.62
CA ALA A 300 13.60 14.31 -29.62
C ALA A 300 14.45 15.58 -29.35
N ALA A 301 14.51 15.99 -28.07
CA ALA A 301 15.38 17.11 -27.68
C ALA A 301 16.85 16.80 -27.91
N PHE A 302 17.31 15.58 -27.64
CA PHE A 302 18.67 15.13 -27.89
C PHE A 302 19.00 15.13 -29.40
N ASP A 303 18.11 14.61 -30.24
CA ASP A 303 18.29 14.55 -31.69
C ASP A 303 18.43 15.97 -32.30
N VAL A 304 17.63 16.91 -31.81
CA VAL A 304 17.73 18.33 -32.24
C VAL A 304 19.02 18.96 -31.71
N ALA A 305 19.39 18.67 -30.46
CA ALA A 305 20.55 19.24 -29.79
C ALA A 305 21.87 18.65 -30.28
N SER A 306 21.86 17.40 -30.77
CA SER A 306 23.08 16.73 -31.28
C SER A 306 23.72 17.46 -32.49
N ALA A 307 23.00 18.40 -33.13
CA ALA A 307 23.53 19.29 -34.12
C ALA A 307 24.32 20.49 -33.55
N ASN A 308 24.26 20.72 -32.22
CA ASN A 308 24.96 21.78 -31.51
C ASN A 308 25.95 21.18 -30.51
N GLU A 309 27.22 21.54 -30.64
CA GLU A 309 28.31 20.95 -29.83
C GLU A 309 28.26 21.30 -28.31
N ASP A 310 27.44 22.26 -27.91
CA ASP A 310 27.43 22.83 -26.54
C ASP A 310 26.23 22.36 -25.67
N VAL A 311 25.53 21.29 -26.07
CA VAL A 311 24.35 20.81 -25.32
C VAL A 311 24.65 19.53 -24.58
N GLY A 312 24.29 19.50 -23.28
CA GLY A 312 24.42 18.34 -22.41
C GLY A 312 23.13 18.07 -21.63
N PHE A 313 22.95 16.84 -21.22
CA PHE A 313 21.85 16.44 -20.34
C PHE A 313 22.39 16.03 -18.98
N MET A 314 21.75 16.53 -17.93
CA MET A 314 22.04 16.12 -16.56
C MET A 314 20.91 15.22 -16.05
N LEU A 315 21.25 13.98 -15.69
CA LEU A 315 20.34 13.05 -15.05
C LEU A 315 20.63 13.00 -13.54
N VAL A 316 19.60 13.16 -12.73
CA VAL A 316 19.70 13.11 -11.26
C VAL A 316 18.86 11.94 -10.76
N ASP A 317 19.51 10.98 -10.11
CA ASP A 317 18.84 9.88 -9.40
C ASP A 317 18.94 10.07 -7.89
N ALA A 318 17.82 9.94 -7.20
CA ALA A 318 17.76 10.10 -5.76
C ALA A 318 17.85 8.74 -5.05
N ASP A 319 18.92 8.53 -4.27
CA ASP A 319 19.04 7.30 -3.47
C ASP A 319 17.96 7.23 -2.40
N ASN A 320 17.34 6.05 -2.28
CA ASN A 320 16.30 5.74 -1.29
C ASN A 320 15.16 6.78 -1.23
N ALA A 321 14.83 7.38 -2.37
CA ALA A 321 13.98 8.55 -2.53
C ALA A 321 12.68 8.50 -1.68
N PHE A 322 11.89 7.41 -1.81
CA PHE A 322 10.61 7.30 -1.12
C PHE A 322 10.72 7.26 0.40
N ASN A 323 11.72 6.62 0.96
CA ASN A 323 11.82 6.42 2.41
C ASN A 323 12.60 7.52 3.13
N SER A 324 13.38 8.33 2.39
CA SER A 324 14.29 9.34 2.99
C SER A 324 13.86 10.78 2.76
N PHE A 325 12.84 11.04 1.96
CA PHE A 325 12.31 12.40 1.80
C PHE A 325 11.72 12.93 3.11
N SER A 326 11.94 14.21 3.42
CA SER A 326 11.40 14.81 4.65
C SER A 326 9.86 14.75 4.67
N ARG A 327 9.31 14.02 5.63
CA ARG A 327 7.86 13.85 5.78
C ARG A 327 7.16 15.18 6.12
N ILE A 328 7.80 16.02 6.90
CA ILE A 328 7.26 17.33 7.26
C ILE A 328 7.15 18.22 6.03
N GLN A 329 8.20 18.34 5.23
CA GLN A 329 8.18 19.12 3.99
C GLN A 329 7.18 18.55 2.99
N MET A 330 7.11 17.23 2.86
CA MET A 330 6.16 16.56 1.99
C MET A 330 4.72 16.89 2.37
N LEU A 331 4.34 16.76 3.64
CA LEU A 331 2.99 17.06 4.11
C LEU A 331 2.67 18.54 3.96
N TRP A 332 3.65 19.42 4.20
CA TRP A 332 3.52 20.86 3.99
C TRP A 332 3.22 21.19 2.52
N ASN A 333 4.01 20.65 1.60
CA ASN A 333 3.83 20.89 0.18
C ASN A 333 2.51 20.30 -0.35
N VAL A 334 2.14 19.09 0.10
CA VAL A 334 0.85 18.47 -0.25
C VAL A 334 -0.34 19.30 0.23
N ARG A 335 -0.26 19.86 1.45
CA ARG A 335 -1.30 20.72 1.97
C ARG A 335 -1.60 21.93 1.06
N HIS A 336 -0.56 22.51 0.47
CA HIS A 336 -0.69 23.71 -0.35
C HIS A 336 -0.93 23.42 -1.83
N ALA A 337 -0.29 22.39 -2.39
CA ALA A 337 -0.41 22.08 -3.81
C ALA A 337 -1.57 21.12 -4.14
N TRP A 338 -2.03 20.33 -3.15
CA TRP A 338 -3.13 19.37 -3.34
C TRP A 338 -4.05 19.33 -2.11
N PRO A 339 -4.80 20.39 -1.83
CA PRO A 339 -5.67 20.49 -0.65
C PRO A 339 -6.70 19.35 -0.53
N ALA A 340 -7.24 18.87 -1.68
CA ALA A 340 -8.22 17.78 -1.71
C ALA A 340 -7.66 16.43 -1.18
N GLY A 341 -6.35 16.18 -1.33
CA GLY A 341 -5.68 15.00 -0.79
C GLY A 341 -5.03 15.18 0.57
N ALA A 342 -4.96 16.42 1.06
CA ALA A 342 -4.14 16.79 2.20
C ALA A 342 -4.54 16.12 3.52
N TRP A 343 -5.82 16.03 3.83
CA TRP A 343 -6.29 15.37 5.05
C TRP A 343 -5.97 13.89 5.07
N PHE A 344 -6.18 13.19 3.95
CA PHE A 344 -5.83 11.78 3.89
C PHE A 344 -4.31 11.57 3.98
N ALA A 345 -3.53 12.39 3.29
CA ALA A 345 -2.07 12.35 3.39
C ALA A 345 -1.60 12.57 4.84
N PHE A 346 -2.15 13.59 5.51
CA PHE A 346 -1.88 13.87 6.91
C PHE A 346 -2.26 12.69 7.81
N ASN A 347 -3.46 12.15 7.67
CA ASN A 347 -3.91 10.99 8.43
C ASN A 347 -2.97 9.79 8.24
N CYS A 348 -2.49 9.54 7.02
CA CYS A 348 -1.58 8.42 6.75
C CYS A 348 -0.18 8.61 7.35
N TYR A 349 0.31 9.86 7.44
CA TYR A 349 1.73 10.12 7.69
C TYR A 349 2.02 11.01 8.91
N LYS A 350 1.01 11.45 9.67
CA LYS A 350 1.19 12.22 10.92
C LYS A 350 1.82 11.39 12.05
N HIS A 351 1.75 10.07 11.98
CA HIS A 351 2.34 9.13 12.92
C HIS A 351 3.21 8.10 12.20
N TRP A 352 3.90 7.25 12.97
CA TRP A 352 4.78 6.23 12.42
C TRP A 352 4.00 4.97 12.08
N SER A 353 4.22 4.44 10.88
CA SER A 353 3.68 3.15 10.47
C SER A 353 4.65 2.04 10.87
N LEU A 354 4.11 0.91 11.32
CA LEU A 354 4.89 -0.28 11.63
C LEU A 354 5.07 -1.12 10.35
N LEU A 355 6.32 -1.38 10.00
CA LEU A 355 6.70 -2.24 8.88
C LEU A 355 7.21 -3.56 9.46
N MET A 356 6.46 -4.63 9.28
CA MET A 356 6.79 -5.94 9.84
C MET A 356 7.57 -6.76 8.82
N VAL A 357 8.86 -6.97 9.07
CA VAL A 357 9.71 -7.86 8.28
C VAL A 357 9.34 -9.31 8.61
N ARG A 358 9.05 -10.12 7.61
CA ARG A 358 8.60 -11.50 7.80
C ARG A 358 9.59 -12.51 7.26
N GLU A 359 9.93 -13.49 8.09
CA GLU A 359 10.63 -14.69 7.65
C GLU A 359 9.77 -15.55 6.72
N PRO A 360 10.39 -16.33 5.83
CA PRO A 360 9.73 -17.44 5.16
C PRO A 360 9.07 -18.35 6.21
N GLY A 361 7.76 -18.49 6.15
CA GLY A 361 7.04 -19.20 7.21
C GLY A 361 6.15 -18.33 8.09
N GLY A 362 6.31 -17.01 8.01
CA GLY A 362 5.31 -16.04 8.50
C GLY A 362 5.57 -15.46 9.89
N CYS A 363 6.66 -15.79 10.58
CA CYS A 363 7.09 -15.05 11.76
C CYS A 363 7.58 -13.64 11.37
N SER A 364 7.45 -12.69 12.28
CA SER A 364 8.12 -11.42 12.16
C SER A 364 9.54 -11.56 12.69
N SER A 365 10.56 -11.23 11.88
CA SER A 365 11.95 -11.16 12.33
C SER A 365 12.23 -9.81 12.98
N ALA A 366 11.64 -8.73 12.44
CA ALA A 366 11.84 -7.38 12.93
C ALA A 366 10.62 -6.49 12.70
N ILE A 367 10.54 -5.41 13.47
CA ILE A 367 9.61 -4.31 13.28
C ILE A 367 10.40 -3.03 13.02
N ILE A 368 10.10 -2.38 11.91
CA ILE A 368 10.73 -1.11 11.51
C ILE A 368 9.67 -0.01 11.63
N ASN A 369 10.05 1.13 12.21
CA ASN A 369 9.19 2.31 12.24
C ASN A 369 9.46 3.18 11.02
N SER A 370 8.47 3.34 10.15
CA SER A 370 8.53 4.30 9.05
C SER A 370 8.28 5.71 9.60
N ARG A 371 9.34 6.49 9.73
CA ARG A 371 9.31 7.82 10.34
C ARG A 371 9.47 8.95 9.32
N GLU A 372 10.14 8.68 8.21
CA GLU A 372 10.37 9.62 7.11
C GLU A 372 9.76 9.10 5.81
N GLY A 373 9.63 9.99 4.84
CA GLY A 373 9.15 9.69 3.51
C GLY A 373 7.78 8.99 3.47
N VAL A 374 7.59 8.20 2.43
CA VAL A 374 6.41 7.39 2.18
C VAL A 374 6.80 5.93 1.99
N THR A 375 5.88 5.02 2.31
CA THR A 375 6.13 3.58 2.14
C THR A 375 6.08 3.22 0.66
N GLN A 376 7.17 2.72 0.10
CA GLN A 376 7.19 2.18 -1.27
C GLN A 376 6.20 1.01 -1.38
N GLY A 377 5.21 1.14 -2.26
CA GLY A 377 4.07 0.22 -2.39
C GLY A 377 2.74 0.78 -1.89
N ASP A 378 2.74 1.95 -1.25
CA ASP A 378 1.54 2.72 -0.95
C ASP A 378 1.00 3.36 -2.25
N PRO A 379 -0.31 3.27 -2.55
CA PRO A 379 -0.89 3.95 -3.71
C PRO A 379 -0.67 5.46 -3.76
N PHE A 380 -0.55 6.12 -2.60
CA PHE A 380 -0.28 7.56 -2.48
C PHE A 380 1.20 7.92 -2.65
N ALA A 381 2.12 6.95 -2.55
CA ALA A 381 3.55 7.24 -2.47
C ALA A 381 4.08 8.06 -3.64
N MET A 382 3.68 7.73 -4.87
CA MET A 382 4.14 8.43 -6.07
C MET A 382 3.68 9.89 -6.08
N VAL A 383 2.40 10.13 -5.86
CA VAL A 383 1.82 11.49 -5.84
C VAL A 383 2.41 12.32 -4.70
N MET A 384 2.55 11.73 -3.50
CA MET A 384 3.16 12.39 -2.34
C MET A 384 4.61 12.81 -2.60
N TYR A 385 5.39 11.92 -3.20
CA TYR A 385 6.78 12.21 -3.56
C TYR A 385 6.86 13.29 -4.64
N ALA A 386 6.05 13.17 -5.68
CA ALA A 386 6.01 14.13 -6.79
C ALA A 386 5.69 15.54 -6.29
N ILE A 387 4.59 15.72 -5.57
CA ILE A 387 4.20 17.02 -5.01
C ILE A 387 5.22 17.50 -3.98
N GLY A 388 5.76 16.60 -3.18
CA GLY A 388 6.78 16.94 -2.19
C GLY A 388 8.03 17.55 -2.82
N THR A 389 8.40 17.12 -4.01
CA THR A 389 9.60 17.57 -4.73
C THR A 389 9.37 18.79 -5.64
N LEU A 390 8.12 19.18 -5.91
CA LEU A 390 7.79 20.31 -6.79
C LEU A 390 8.56 21.61 -6.48
N PRO A 391 8.67 22.07 -5.21
CA PRO A 391 9.39 23.29 -4.92
C PRO A 391 10.87 23.23 -5.32
N LEU A 392 11.50 22.06 -5.14
CA LEU A 392 12.89 21.84 -5.55
C LEU A 392 13.01 21.94 -7.08
N ILE A 393 12.16 21.24 -7.82
CA ILE A 393 12.18 21.22 -9.29
C ILE A 393 11.94 22.64 -9.84
N ARG A 394 10.94 23.35 -9.33
CA ARG A 394 10.62 24.71 -9.74
C ARG A 394 11.75 25.69 -9.44
N ARG A 395 12.46 25.51 -8.33
CA ARG A 395 13.65 26.32 -7.98
C ARG A 395 14.80 26.06 -8.94
N VAL A 396 15.09 24.79 -9.25
CA VAL A 396 16.14 24.43 -10.23
C VAL A 396 15.79 24.98 -11.62
N ARG A 397 14.54 24.83 -12.07
CA ARG A 397 14.04 25.41 -13.33
C ARG A 397 14.27 26.93 -13.38
N LYS A 398 13.88 27.65 -12.34
CA LYS A 398 14.05 29.10 -12.25
C LYS A 398 15.52 29.48 -12.35
N GLN A 399 16.40 28.82 -11.61
CA GLN A 399 17.83 29.06 -11.66
C GLN A 399 18.42 28.79 -13.05
N ALA A 400 17.96 27.74 -13.74
CA ALA A 400 18.40 27.44 -15.09
C ALA A 400 17.97 28.56 -16.09
N ILE A 401 16.72 29.00 -16.00
CA ILE A 401 16.21 30.11 -16.84
C ILE A 401 16.95 31.41 -16.54
N ASP A 402 17.15 31.74 -15.26
CA ASP A 402 17.88 32.98 -14.86
C ASP A 402 19.35 32.95 -15.33
N ALA A 403 19.93 31.75 -15.51
CA ALA A 403 21.26 31.55 -16.09
C ALA A 403 21.28 31.39 -17.64
N ASN A 404 20.18 31.66 -18.32
CA ASN A 404 19.99 31.45 -19.76
C ASN A 404 20.19 30.00 -20.25
N HIS A 405 19.94 29.04 -19.39
CA HIS A 405 19.92 27.62 -19.76
C HIS A 405 18.49 27.17 -20.11
N SER A 406 18.38 26.27 -21.08
CA SER A 406 17.11 25.63 -21.43
C SER A 406 16.68 24.66 -20.33
N TRP A 407 15.37 24.63 -20.07
CA TRP A 407 14.78 23.69 -19.09
C TRP A 407 13.76 22.78 -19.75
#